data_6539595bf2c866030c4818d8e43bc6d0
#
_entry.id   6539595bf2c866030c4818d8e43bc6d0
#
_cell.length_a   1.000
_cell.length_b   1.000
_cell.length_c   1.000
_cell.angle_alpha   90.00
_cell.angle_beta   90.00
_cell.angle_gamma   90.00
#
_symmetry.space_group_name_H-M   'P 1'
#
loop_
_entity.id
_entity.type
_entity.pdbx_description
1 polymer ?
#
loop_
_entity_poly.entity_id
_entity_poly.type
_entity_poly.pdbx_seq_one_letter_code
_entity_poly.pdbx_strand_id
1 'polypeptide(L)'
;LIKVIPITLTLPGMAGLVLTIGVAADSNIVIFERVKEELRAGRSVASAISIGYRRGISTIIDANVVTLLTAFILFVLATSGIKGFAFTLGVGTLVSLLTAVVFTQSLLGSMSNTNFLRSGKALGGLEGADKQRWHFDFMGKAKWMFSVSGVILLIGACALTTKGLNFGIDFESGTRIEVSLDKAATTEEVKAAVASDGLADAEIQSLDNPALGDNAFQIQSSTLDPSELANVQESLNDEFGVSADAFDSTSVGPTFGASVARSAALAILFSLLLITGYVAIRFEPKYAVPILIAIMHDILIAAGVYALIGAEVSSATVAAFLTILGYSLYDTIIVFDRIRENQPKMPRATYSQIVNKSMSEVMTRSLATSFCTLIGVVSLLIFGGDILQAFAIAILVGIASGTYSSIFIASPVLALWKEREPGFRR
;
A
#
# COMPACT_ATOMS: atom_id res chain seq x y z
N LEU A 1 -0.45 -14.19 -19.88
CA LEU A 1 -0.27 -14.96 -18.64
C LEU A 1 -1.62 -15.36 -18.04
N ILE A 2 -2.55 -14.44 -17.78
CA ILE A 2 -3.88 -14.72 -17.22
C ILE A 2 -4.65 -15.79 -18.01
N LYS A 3 -4.53 -15.80 -19.35
CA LYS A 3 -5.16 -16.83 -20.19
C LYS A 3 -4.48 -18.20 -20.13
N VAL A 4 -3.22 -18.26 -19.72
CA VAL A 4 -2.42 -19.50 -19.64
C VAL A 4 -2.51 -20.13 -18.27
N ILE A 5 -2.66 -19.34 -17.23
CA ILE A 5 -2.74 -19.78 -15.85
C ILE A 5 -4.22 -19.68 -15.43
N PRO A 6 -4.88 -20.79 -15.04
CA PRO A 6 -6.31 -20.81 -14.72
C PRO A 6 -6.57 -20.17 -13.35
N ILE A 7 -6.38 -18.86 -13.24
CA ILE A 7 -6.69 -18.06 -12.05
C ILE A 7 -7.82 -17.12 -12.37
N THR A 8 -8.83 -17.11 -11.53
CA THR A 8 -9.95 -16.17 -11.63
C THR A 8 -9.44 -14.76 -11.31
N LEU A 9 -9.65 -13.84 -12.25
CA LEU A 9 -9.37 -12.43 -12.02
C LEU A 9 -10.50 -11.85 -11.15
N THR A 10 -10.20 -11.62 -9.88
CA THR A 10 -11.11 -11.03 -8.91
C THR A 10 -11.01 -9.50 -8.93
N LEU A 11 -12.00 -8.77 -8.37
CA LEU A 11 -11.92 -7.32 -8.21
C LEU A 11 -10.64 -6.86 -7.48
N PRO A 12 -10.25 -7.45 -6.34
CA PRO A 12 -8.92 -7.17 -5.76
C PRO A 12 -7.76 -7.49 -6.70
N GLY A 13 -7.90 -8.51 -7.57
CA GLY A 13 -6.90 -8.83 -8.59
C GLY A 13 -6.71 -7.70 -9.62
N MET A 14 -7.78 -7.01 -10.01
CA MET A 14 -7.68 -5.82 -10.85
C MET A 14 -6.97 -4.67 -10.13
N ALA A 15 -7.26 -4.46 -8.86
CA ALA A 15 -6.54 -3.49 -8.04
C ALA A 15 -5.03 -3.79 -7.99
N GLY A 16 -4.65 -5.07 -7.89
CA GLY A 16 -3.25 -5.51 -7.99
C GLY A 16 -2.60 -5.10 -9.31
N LEU A 17 -3.30 -5.21 -10.45
CA LEU A 17 -2.79 -4.73 -11.74
C LEU A 17 -2.56 -3.22 -11.75
N VAL A 18 -3.50 -2.43 -11.23
CA VAL A 18 -3.34 -0.96 -11.14
C VAL A 18 -2.15 -0.59 -10.27
N LEU A 19 -1.97 -1.24 -9.12
CA LEU A 19 -0.82 -1.01 -8.24
C LEU A 19 0.51 -1.36 -8.91
N THR A 20 0.56 -2.39 -9.78
CA THR A 20 1.81 -2.75 -10.48
C THR A 20 2.27 -1.69 -11.48
N ILE A 21 1.39 -0.81 -11.94
CA ILE A 21 1.77 0.37 -12.76
C ILE A 21 2.64 1.31 -11.89
N GLY A 22 2.26 1.53 -10.63
CA GLY A 22 3.06 2.29 -9.68
C GLY A 22 4.44 1.67 -9.45
N VAL A 23 4.49 0.34 -9.21
CA VAL A 23 5.77 -0.41 -9.04
C VAL A 23 6.67 -0.30 -10.26
N ALA A 24 6.10 -0.37 -11.47
CA ALA A 24 6.86 -0.23 -12.71
C ALA A 24 7.44 1.18 -12.86
N ALA A 25 6.65 2.21 -12.57
CA ALA A 25 7.12 3.60 -12.57
C ALA A 25 8.25 3.80 -11.57
N ASP A 26 8.09 3.27 -10.36
CA ASP A 26 9.06 3.39 -9.27
C ASP A 26 10.42 2.77 -9.62
N SER A 27 10.44 1.54 -10.13
CA SER A 27 11.67 0.88 -10.60
C SER A 27 12.43 1.72 -11.64
N ASN A 28 11.71 2.35 -12.57
CA ASN A 28 12.31 3.22 -13.57
C ASN A 28 12.81 4.55 -12.98
N ILE A 29 12.08 5.15 -12.04
CA ILE A 29 12.49 6.40 -11.36
C ILE A 29 13.82 6.20 -10.63
N VAL A 30 13.99 5.07 -9.92
CA VAL A 30 15.26 4.73 -9.23
C VAL A 30 16.43 4.69 -10.21
N ILE A 31 16.25 4.03 -11.35
CA ILE A 31 17.29 3.95 -12.37
C ILE A 31 17.60 5.32 -12.97
N PHE A 32 16.58 6.08 -13.33
CA PHE A 32 16.77 7.42 -13.91
C PHE A 32 17.48 8.38 -12.96
N GLU A 33 17.20 8.31 -11.66
CA GLU A 33 17.95 9.12 -10.70
C GLU A 33 19.43 8.73 -10.64
N ARG A 34 19.76 7.43 -10.68
CA ARG A 34 21.16 6.99 -10.76
C ARG A 34 21.84 7.43 -12.06
N VAL A 35 21.14 7.36 -13.20
CA VAL A 35 21.66 7.87 -14.49
C VAL A 35 21.89 9.38 -14.43
N LYS A 36 20.98 10.14 -13.82
CA LYS A 36 21.16 11.59 -13.59
C LYS A 36 22.37 11.91 -12.71
N GLU A 37 22.59 11.15 -11.63
CA GLU A 37 23.77 11.32 -10.78
C GLU A 37 25.06 11.18 -11.59
N GLU A 38 25.15 10.17 -12.44
CA GLU A 38 26.33 9.95 -13.29
C GLU A 38 26.48 11.03 -14.38
N LEU A 39 25.39 11.52 -14.96
CA LEU A 39 25.42 12.64 -15.91
C LEU A 39 25.91 13.95 -15.26
N ARG A 40 25.44 14.22 -14.03
CA ARG A 40 25.88 15.39 -13.25
C ARG A 40 27.35 15.28 -12.83
N ALA A 41 27.86 14.06 -12.68
CA ALA A 41 29.29 13.79 -12.48
C ALA A 41 30.15 13.99 -13.76
N GLY A 42 29.55 14.50 -14.86
CA GLY A 42 30.26 14.80 -16.11
C GLY A 42 30.51 13.61 -17.02
N ARG A 43 29.82 12.46 -16.81
CA ARG A 43 29.97 11.28 -17.68
C ARG A 43 29.18 11.45 -18.98
N SER A 44 29.65 10.78 -20.04
CA SER A 44 28.87 10.68 -21.30
C SER A 44 27.57 9.92 -21.06
N VAL A 45 26.54 10.21 -21.87
CA VAL A 45 25.19 9.60 -21.74
C VAL A 45 25.26 8.08 -21.75
N ALA A 46 26.01 7.47 -22.69
CA ALA A 46 26.17 6.02 -22.75
C ALA A 46 26.82 5.42 -21.48
N SER A 47 27.87 6.08 -20.97
CA SER A 47 28.53 5.66 -19.74
C SER A 47 27.64 5.84 -18.52
N ALA A 48 26.91 6.96 -18.44
CA ALA A 48 25.97 7.25 -17.35
C ALA A 48 24.83 6.24 -17.29
N ILE A 49 24.26 5.85 -18.43
CA ILE A 49 23.25 4.78 -18.53
C ILE A 49 23.83 3.46 -18.01
N SER A 50 24.98 3.01 -18.53
CA SER A 50 25.57 1.73 -18.14
C SER A 50 25.90 1.65 -16.64
N ILE A 51 26.50 2.70 -16.08
CA ILE A 51 26.88 2.73 -14.68
C ILE A 51 25.67 2.92 -13.78
N GLY A 52 24.72 3.81 -14.17
CA GLY A 52 23.47 4.05 -13.44
C GLY A 52 22.64 2.78 -13.28
N TYR A 53 22.50 2.01 -14.37
CA TYR A 53 21.83 0.71 -14.34
C TYR A 53 22.55 -0.28 -13.41
N ARG A 54 23.86 -0.45 -13.55
CA ARG A 54 24.63 -1.38 -12.70
C ARG A 54 24.49 -1.06 -11.20
N ARG A 55 24.40 0.21 -10.84
CA ARG A 55 24.22 0.64 -9.44
C ARG A 55 22.75 0.55 -8.99
N GLY A 56 21.81 0.88 -9.87
CA GLY A 56 20.39 0.88 -9.58
C GLY A 56 19.76 -0.51 -9.44
N ILE A 57 20.25 -1.50 -10.21
CA ILE A 57 19.67 -2.86 -10.23
C ILE A 57 19.65 -3.49 -8.84
N SER A 58 20.72 -3.38 -8.05
CA SER A 58 20.76 -3.96 -6.71
C SER A 58 19.66 -3.39 -5.81
N THR A 59 19.51 -2.07 -5.82
CA THR A 59 18.48 -1.39 -5.01
C THR A 59 17.06 -1.80 -5.44
N ILE A 60 16.83 -1.92 -6.76
CA ILE A 60 15.52 -2.33 -7.29
C ILE A 60 15.21 -3.79 -6.92
N ILE A 61 16.17 -4.69 -7.06
CA ILE A 61 15.99 -6.09 -6.68
C ILE A 61 15.66 -6.20 -5.19
N ASP A 62 16.44 -5.56 -4.33
CA ASP A 62 16.23 -5.60 -2.88
C ASP A 62 14.83 -5.13 -2.49
N ALA A 63 14.36 -4.07 -3.10
CA ALA A 63 13.03 -3.52 -2.85
C ALA A 63 11.91 -4.43 -3.38
N ASN A 64 12.04 -4.94 -4.61
CA ASN A 64 11.02 -5.80 -5.19
C ASN A 64 10.96 -7.20 -4.56
N VAL A 65 12.06 -7.71 -4.00
CA VAL A 65 12.07 -8.97 -3.24
C VAL A 65 11.08 -8.92 -2.09
N VAL A 66 10.97 -7.81 -1.38
CA VAL A 66 10.02 -7.68 -0.27
C VAL A 66 8.57 -7.73 -0.77
N THR A 67 8.25 -7.02 -1.86
CA THR A 67 6.92 -7.07 -2.49
C THR A 67 6.59 -8.50 -2.96
N LEU A 68 7.55 -9.20 -3.55
CA LEU A 68 7.39 -10.60 -3.97
C LEU A 68 7.19 -11.55 -2.78
N LEU A 69 7.92 -11.35 -1.68
CA LEU A 69 7.73 -12.13 -0.46
C LEU A 69 6.33 -11.92 0.11
N THR A 70 5.85 -10.69 0.18
CA THR A 70 4.50 -10.37 0.64
C THR A 70 3.44 -10.97 -0.28
N ALA A 71 3.60 -10.83 -1.59
CA ALA A 71 2.71 -11.44 -2.58
C ALA A 71 2.69 -12.98 -2.47
N PHE A 72 3.84 -13.61 -2.24
CA PHE A 72 3.93 -15.06 -2.04
C PHE A 72 3.20 -15.51 -0.78
N ILE A 73 3.38 -14.81 0.35
CA ILE A 73 2.67 -15.13 1.60
C ILE A 73 1.17 -15.02 1.42
N LEU A 74 0.71 -13.93 0.81
CA LEU A 74 -0.70 -13.74 0.48
C LEU A 74 -1.23 -14.85 -0.42
N PHE A 75 -0.47 -15.25 -1.44
CA PHE A 75 -0.88 -16.31 -2.36
C PHE A 75 -1.04 -17.67 -1.66
N VAL A 76 -0.17 -17.98 -0.71
CA VAL A 76 -0.20 -19.26 0.03
C VAL A 76 -1.27 -19.26 1.12
N LEU A 77 -1.37 -18.19 1.90
CA LEU A 77 -2.18 -18.18 3.13
C LEU A 77 -3.57 -17.58 2.95
N ALA A 78 -3.79 -16.74 1.93
CA ALA A 78 -5.07 -16.05 1.77
C ALA A 78 -6.15 -16.95 1.15
N THR A 79 -7.40 -16.50 1.31
CA THR A 79 -8.57 -17.09 0.66
C THR A 79 -8.60 -16.81 -0.84
N SER A 80 -9.49 -17.48 -1.59
CA SER A 80 -9.53 -17.44 -3.05
C SER A 80 -9.65 -16.02 -3.63
N GLY A 81 -10.43 -15.15 -3.01
CA GLY A 81 -10.61 -13.76 -3.46
C GLY A 81 -9.30 -12.95 -3.46
N ILE A 82 -8.47 -13.15 -2.44
CA ILE A 82 -7.18 -12.43 -2.29
C ILE A 82 -6.07 -13.10 -3.11
N LYS A 83 -6.15 -14.41 -3.39
CA LYS A 83 -5.14 -15.11 -4.21
C LYS A 83 -4.98 -14.47 -5.58
N GLY A 84 -6.09 -14.02 -6.19
CA GLY A 84 -6.07 -13.28 -7.45
C GLY A 84 -5.25 -11.98 -7.35
N PHE A 85 -5.44 -11.21 -6.29
CA PHE A 85 -4.65 -10.00 -6.00
C PHE A 85 -3.16 -10.34 -5.81
N ALA A 86 -2.85 -11.31 -4.97
CA ALA A 86 -1.48 -11.71 -4.69
C ALA A 86 -0.75 -12.18 -5.95
N PHE A 87 -1.44 -12.93 -6.80
CA PHE A 87 -0.90 -13.38 -8.08
C PHE A 87 -0.63 -12.21 -9.03
N THR A 88 -1.59 -11.31 -9.22
CA THR A 88 -1.41 -10.15 -10.12
C THR A 88 -0.33 -9.22 -9.61
N LEU A 89 -0.24 -8.98 -8.30
CA LEU A 89 0.84 -8.21 -7.69
C LEU A 89 2.20 -8.86 -7.90
N GLY A 90 2.32 -10.16 -7.66
CA GLY A 90 3.58 -10.90 -7.82
C GLY A 90 4.05 -10.94 -9.27
N VAL A 91 3.18 -11.33 -10.20
CA VAL A 91 3.48 -11.38 -11.64
C VAL A 91 3.76 -9.98 -12.18
N GLY A 92 2.94 -8.99 -11.80
CA GLY A 92 3.14 -7.61 -12.21
C GLY A 92 4.48 -7.05 -11.74
N THR A 93 4.90 -7.35 -10.51
CA THR A 93 6.22 -6.98 -9.98
C THR A 93 7.36 -7.63 -10.77
N LEU A 94 7.25 -8.93 -11.12
CA LEU A 94 8.24 -9.60 -11.94
C LEU A 94 8.33 -9.01 -13.35
N VAL A 95 7.19 -8.73 -13.98
CA VAL A 95 7.14 -8.09 -15.30
C VAL A 95 7.71 -6.69 -15.24
N SER A 96 7.39 -5.92 -14.20
CA SER A 96 7.94 -4.57 -13.98
C SER A 96 9.46 -4.60 -13.86
N LEU A 97 9.99 -5.55 -13.08
CA LEU A 97 11.43 -5.74 -12.93
C LEU A 97 12.10 -6.09 -14.28
N LEU A 98 11.54 -7.02 -15.04
CA LEU A 98 12.03 -7.37 -16.36
C LEU A 98 12.00 -6.17 -17.32
N THR A 99 10.91 -5.41 -17.30
CA THR A 99 10.76 -4.22 -18.15
C THR A 99 11.79 -3.16 -17.79
N ALA A 100 11.97 -2.85 -16.51
CA ALA A 100 12.93 -1.85 -16.05
C ALA A 100 14.37 -2.27 -16.36
N VAL A 101 14.73 -3.52 -16.06
CA VAL A 101 16.12 -4.01 -16.16
C VAL A 101 16.52 -4.36 -17.59
N VAL A 102 15.63 -4.95 -18.40
CA VAL A 102 15.98 -5.43 -19.73
C VAL A 102 15.51 -4.46 -20.81
N PHE A 103 14.20 -4.18 -20.86
CA PHE A 103 13.62 -3.41 -21.94
C PHE A 103 14.06 -1.94 -21.92
N THR A 104 13.89 -1.27 -20.77
CA THR A 104 14.23 0.16 -20.66
C THR A 104 15.74 0.38 -20.81
N GLN A 105 16.57 -0.52 -20.28
CA GLN A 105 18.02 -0.45 -20.45
C GLN A 105 18.40 -0.56 -21.92
N SER A 106 17.85 -1.54 -22.64
CA SER A 106 18.15 -1.76 -24.08
C SER A 106 17.68 -0.58 -24.92
N LEU A 107 16.49 -0.04 -24.61
CA LEU A 107 15.93 1.12 -25.30
C LEU A 107 16.81 2.36 -25.11
N LEU A 108 17.15 2.69 -23.88
CA LEU A 108 18.02 3.85 -23.56
C LEU A 108 19.43 3.67 -24.13
N GLY A 109 19.97 2.45 -24.06
CA GLY A 109 21.27 2.12 -24.64
C GLY A 109 21.30 2.34 -26.14
N SER A 110 20.28 1.88 -26.88
CA SER A 110 20.18 2.07 -28.33
C SER A 110 19.97 3.55 -28.71
N MET A 111 19.26 4.30 -27.87
CA MET A 111 19.00 5.73 -28.10
C MET A 111 20.12 6.65 -27.61
N SER A 112 21.12 6.15 -26.89
CA SER A 112 22.17 6.95 -26.23
C SER A 112 22.97 7.85 -27.20
N ASN A 113 23.09 7.44 -28.45
CA ASN A 113 23.79 8.17 -29.52
C ASN A 113 22.85 9.05 -30.36
N THR A 114 21.54 9.03 -30.12
CA THR A 114 20.58 9.88 -30.85
C THR A 114 20.72 11.33 -30.44
N ASN A 115 20.39 12.26 -31.34
CA ASN A 115 20.43 13.70 -31.06
C ASN A 115 19.54 14.11 -29.87
N PHE A 116 18.48 13.31 -29.59
CA PHE A 116 17.57 13.56 -28.48
C PHE A 116 18.23 13.33 -27.09
N LEU A 117 19.01 12.26 -26.94
CA LEU A 117 19.66 11.92 -25.65
C LEU A 117 21.10 12.44 -25.55
N ARG A 118 21.79 12.69 -26.70
CA ARG A 118 23.22 13.04 -26.73
C ARG A 118 23.60 14.23 -25.86
N SER A 119 22.71 15.21 -25.69
CA SER A 119 22.96 16.38 -24.84
C SER A 119 22.82 16.11 -23.35
N GLY A 120 22.27 14.96 -22.94
CA GLY A 120 21.92 14.65 -21.56
C GLY A 120 20.77 15.47 -20.97
N LYS A 121 20.32 16.53 -21.66
CA LYS A 121 19.24 17.41 -21.16
C LYS A 121 17.91 16.69 -21.01
N ALA A 122 17.57 15.81 -21.95
CA ALA A 122 16.35 15.00 -21.91
C ALA A 122 16.31 14.04 -20.70
N LEU A 123 17.48 13.65 -20.19
CA LEU A 123 17.61 12.81 -18.99
C LEU A 123 17.82 13.65 -17.72
N GLY A 124 17.71 14.98 -17.78
CA GLY A 124 17.87 15.88 -16.63
C GLY A 124 19.33 16.09 -16.22
N GLY A 125 20.29 15.80 -17.09
CA GLY A 125 21.72 16.07 -16.92
C GLY A 125 22.07 17.52 -17.24
N LEU A 126 21.58 18.48 -16.45
CA LEU A 126 22.03 19.85 -16.55
C LEU A 126 23.35 20.02 -15.80
N GLU A 127 24.39 20.48 -16.47
CA GLU A 127 25.66 20.84 -15.84
C GLU A 127 25.43 21.86 -14.74
N GLY A 128 26.04 21.67 -13.58
CA GLY A 128 25.96 22.59 -12.43
C GLY A 128 24.72 22.45 -11.55
N ALA A 129 23.87 21.42 -11.73
CA ALA A 129 22.68 21.18 -10.90
C ALA A 129 22.95 20.43 -9.59
N ASP A 130 24.16 20.54 -9.05
CA ASP A 130 24.52 19.97 -7.74
C ASP A 130 23.99 20.82 -6.56
N LYS A 131 22.97 21.66 -6.85
CA LYS A 131 22.26 22.36 -5.78
C LYS A 131 21.31 21.38 -5.13
N GLN A 132 21.68 20.95 -3.94
CA GLN A 132 20.82 20.27 -3.00
C GLN A 132 19.48 21.02 -2.95
N ARG A 133 18.40 20.45 -3.52
CA ARG A 133 17.09 21.12 -3.63
C ARG A 133 16.41 21.31 -2.29
N TRP A 134 16.68 20.36 -1.36
CA TRP A 134 16.05 20.33 -0.05
C TRP A 134 17.06 20.71 1.03
N HIS A 135 16.87 21.90 1.63
CA HIS A 135 17.67 22.41 2.76
C HIS A 135 16.85 22.31 4.06
N PHE A 136 16.26 21.15 4.30
CA PHE A 136 15.43 20.93 5.47
C PHE A 136 16.24 20.16 6.53
N ASP A 137 16.21 20.67 7.76
CA ASP A 137 16.84 19.97 8.88
C ASP A 137 15.86 18.95 9.47
N PHE A 138 15.91 17.73 8.94
CA PHE A 138 15.04 16.63 9.35
C PHE A 138 15.30 16.22 10.79
N MET A 139 16.57 16.13 11.17
CA MET A 139 16.97 15.69 12.51
C MET A 139 16.65 16.74 13.58
N GLY A 140 16.85 18.02 13.29
CA GLY A 140 16.49 19.11 14.20
C GLY A 140 14.99 19.17 14.48
N LYS A 141 14.16 18.80 13.48
CA LYS A 141 12.69 18.75 13.62
C LYS A 141 12.13 17.38 14.04
N ALA A 142 12.98 16.38 14.26
CA ALA A 142 12.54 15.02 14.59
C ALA A 142 11.61 14.97 15.80
N LYS A 143 11.89 15.71 16.87
CA LYS A 143 11.03 15.77 18.06
C LYS A 143 9.61 16.26 17.74
N TRP A 144 9.50 17.27 16.87
CA TRP A 144 8.22 17.81 16.43
C TRP A 144 7.44 16.78 15.61
N MET A 145 8.12 16.09 14.69
CA MET A 145 7.52 15.04 13.87
C MET A 145 7.06 13.84 14.70
N PHE A 146 7.86 13.41 15.68
CA PHE A 146 7.45 12.37 16.63
C PHE A 146 6.21 12.80 17.46
N SER A 147 6.12 14.08 17.82
CA SER A 147 4.93 14.59 18.53
C SER A 147 3.68 14.57 17.65
N VAL A 148 3.80 14.96 16.38
CA VAL A 148 2.69 14.88 15.41
C VAL A 148 2.25 13.42 15.23
N SER A 149 3.18 12.50 14.99
CA SER A 149 2.89 11.07 14.92
C SER A 149 2.23 10.54 16.20
N GLY A 150 2.73 10.95 17.36
CA GLY A 150 2.18 10.55 18.65
C GLY A 150 0.72 10.99 18.81
N VAL A 151 0.39 12.22 18.39
CA VAL A 151 -1.00 12.71 18.39
C VAL A 151 -1.89 11.91 17.46
N ILE A 152 -1.43 11.65 16.22
CA ILE A 152 -2.20 10.86 15.24
C ILE A 152 -2.44 9.44 15.77
N LEU A 153 -1.40 8.80 16.30
CA LEU A 153 -1.52 7.45 16.89
C LEU A 153 -2.44 7.44 18.11
N LEU A 154 -2.42 8.48 18.94
CA LEU A 154 -3.30 8.61 20.09
C LEU A 154 -4.77 8.75 19.66
N ILE A 155 -5.05 9.56 18.65
CA ILE A 155 -6.40 9.69 18.06
C ILE A 155 -6.85 8.34 17.49
N GLY A 156 -5.99 7.66 16.75
CA GLY A 156 -6.27 6.33 16.22
C GLY A 156 -6.52 5.29 17.31
N ALA A 157 -5.70 5.29 18.37
CA ALA A 157 -5.88 4.41 19.53
C ALA A 157 -7.19 4.69 20.28
N CYS A 158 -7.56 5.95 20.46
CA CYS A 158 -8.88 6.33 21.01
C CYS A 158 -10.01 5.81 20.13
N ALA A 159 -9.91 5.96 18.81
CA ALA A 159 -10.94 5.45 17.89
C ALA A 159 -11.05 3.92 17.98
N LEU A 160 -9.91 3.21 17.95
CA LEU A 160 -9.87 1.75 18.07
C LEU A 160 -10.47 1.23 19.40
N THR A 161 -10.27 1.97 20.51
CA THR A 161 -10.80 1.55 21.81
C THR A 161 -12.26 1.92 22.03
N THR A 162 -12.77 3.01 21.41
CA THR A 162 -14.12 3.49 21.59
C THR A 162 -15.11 2.96 20.58
N LYS A 163 -14.70 2.91 19.28
CA LYS A 163 -15.54 2.44 18.19
C LYS A 163 -15.23 0.99 17.76
N GLY A 164 -13.98 0.53 17.99
CA GLY A 164 -13.51 -0.73 17.46
C GLY A 164 -13.22 -0.68 15.95
N LEU A 165 -12.95 -1.85 15.39
CA LEU A 165 -12.92 -2.08 13.93
C LEU A 165 -14.26 -2.71 13.53
N ASN A 166 -14.85 -2.23 12.46
CA ASN A 166 -16.03 -2.82 11.85
C ASN A 166 -15.60 -4.00 10.97
N PHE A 167 -15.70 -5.22 11.48
CA PHE A 167 -15.34 -6.42 10.72
C PHE A 167 -16.51 -6.84 9.83
N GLY A 168 -16.22 -7.08 8.55
CA GLY A 168 -17.20 -7.58 7.61
C GLY A 168 -17.50 -9.06 7.77
N ILE A 169 -18.48 -9.53 7.00
CA ILE A 169 -18.94 -10.94 6.99
C ILE A 169 -17.83 -11.94 6.70
N ASP A 170 -16.74 -11.53 6.06
CA ASP A 170 -15.56 -12.36 5.83
C ASP A 170 -14.94 -12.86 7.14
N PHE A 171 -15.10 -12.13 8.23
CA PHE A 171 -14.53 -12.42 9.55
C PHE A 171 -15.58 -12.84 10.59
N GLU A 172 -16.69 -12.11 10.65
CA GLU A 172 -17.75 -12.34 11.63
C GLU A 172 -18.76 -13.38 11.16
N SER A 173 -18.70 -13.74 9.86
CA SER A 173 -19.73 -14.54 9.19
C SER A 173 -21.06 -13.80 9.08
N GLY A 174 -21.94 -14.28 8.24
CA GLY A 174 -23.23 -13.64 8.04
C GLY A 174 -23.61 -13.56 6.57
N THR A 175 -24.73 -12.88 6.32
CA THR A 175 -25.22 -12.57 4.98
C THR A 175 -25.20 -11.07 4.77
N ARG A 176 -24.64 -10.65 3.65
CA ARG A 176 -24.70 -9.29 3.11
C ARG A 176 -25.64 -9.30 1.93
N ILE A 177 -26.58 -8.38 1.94
CA ILE A 177 -27.51 -8.12 0.85
C ILE A 177 -27.26 -6.70 0.37
N GLU A 178 -26.99 -6.53 -0.92
CA GLU A 178 -26.92 -5.23 -1.59
C GLU A 178 -28.17 -5.10 -2.47
N VAL A 179 -28.96 -4.06 -2.24
CA VAL A 179 -30.23 -3.87 -2.91
C VAL A 179 -30.42 -2.42 -3.34
N SER A 180 -30.95 -2.22 -4.54
CA SER A 180 -31.43 -0.91 -5.00
C SER A 180 -32.97 -0.91 -5.03
N LEU A 181 -33.52 0.08 -4.37
CA LEU A 181 -34.98 0.26 -4.25
C LEU A 181 -35.49 1.22 -5.31
N ASP A 182 -36.67 0.91 -5.91
CA ASP A 182 -37.31 1.78 -6.88
C ASP A 182 -37.89 3.05 -6.22
N LYS A 183 -38.28 2.95 -4.95
CA LYS A 183 -38.78 4.07 -4.14
C LYS A 183 -37.73 4.55 -3.17
N ALA A 184 -37.68 5.86 -2.94
CA ALA A 184 -36.84 6.42 -1.91
C ALA A 184 -37.26 5.92 -0.53
N ALA A 185 -36.27 5.44 0.27
CA ALA A 185 -36.49 4.95 1.61
C ALA A 185 -35.35 5.45 2.54
N THR A 186 -35.64 5.48 3.82
CA THR A 186 -34.61 5.70 4.87
C THR A 186 -34.12 4.37 5.41
N THR A 187 -32.95 4.37 6.05
CA THR A 187 -32.40 3.18 6.72
C THR A 187 -33.34 2.59 7.76
N GLU A 188 -34.14 3.45 8.45
CA GLU A 188 -35.12 3.05 9.44
C GLU A 188 -36.32 2.36 8.80
N GLU A 189 -36.80 2.84 7.63
CA GLU A 189 -37.90 2.23 6.90
C GLU A 189 -37.50 0.86 6.33
N VAL A 190 -36.29 0.76 5.74
CA VAL A 190 -35.76 -0.53 5.26
C VAL A 190 -35.59 -1.50 6.44
N LYS A 191 -35.11 -1.03 7.59
CA LYS A 191 -34.98 -1.87 8.80
C LYS A 191 -36.34 -2.37 9.30
N ALA A 192 -37.35 -1.52 9.28
CA ALA A 192 -38.69 -1.90 9.67
C ALA A 192 -39.30 -2.96 8.73
N ALA A 193 -39.10 -2.83 7.42
CA ALA A 193 -39.58 -3.77 6.41
C ALA A 193 -39.01 -5.19 6.61
N VAL A 194 -37.69 -5.29 6.88
CA VAL A 194 -37.03 -6.60 7.02
C VAL A 194 -37.08 -7.17 8.44
N ALA A 195 -37.54 -6.40 9.42
CA ALA A 195 -37.61 -6.83 10.82
C ALA A 195 -38.52 -8.05 11.02
N SER A 196 -39.61 -8.18 10.23
CA SER A 196 -40.54 -9.32 10.25
C SER A 196 -39.88 -10.63 9.78
N ASP A 197 -38.82 -10.53 8.97
CA ASP A 197 -38.10 -11.67 8.40
C ASP A 197 -36.91 -12.12 9.31
N GLY A 198 -36.91 -11.68 10.56
CA GLY A 198 -35.87 -12.04 11.54
C GLY A 198 -34.63 -11.15 11.51
N LEU A 199 -34.68 -10.04 10.78
CA LEU A 199 -33.58 -9.10 10.58
C LEU A 199 -33.69 -7.82 11.43
N ALA A 200 -34.36 -7.90 12.58
CA ALA A 200 -34.51 -6.76 13.49
C ALA A 200 -33.14 -6.19 13.99
N ASP A 201 -32.15 -7.05 14.12
CA ASP A 201 -30.78 -6.71 14.55
C ASP A 201 -29.83 -6.47 13.37
N ALA A 202 -30.32 -6.46 12.12
CA ALA A 202 -29.49 -6.23 10.94
C ALA A 202 -28.87 -4.82 10.96
N GLU A 203 -27.64 -4.72 10.55
CA GLU A 203 -26.97 -3.45 10.28
C GLU A 203 -27.31 -3.01 8.85
N ILE A 204 -27.88 -1.83 8.72
CA ILE A 204 -28.29 -1.27 7.42
C ILE A 204 -27.56 0.02 7.17
N GLN A 205 -26.92 0.10 6.01
CA GLN A 205 -26.20 1.28 5.54
C GLN A 205 -26.70 1.70 4.17
N SER A 206 -26.83 3.00 3.95
CA SER A 206 -27.06 3.54 2.61
C SER A 206 -25.76 3.47 1.81
N LEU A 207 -25.83 2.96 0.58
CA LEU A 207 -24.73 2.90 -0.36
C LEU A 207 -24.79 4.09 -1.32
N ASP A 208 -23.69 4.82 -1.47
CA ASP A 208 -23.52 5.84 -2.49
C ASP A 208 -22.81 5.20 -3.71
N ASN A 209 -23.58 4.36 -4.43
CA ASN A 209 -23.06 3.62 -5.59
C ASN A 209 -23.75 4.06 -6.87
N PRO A 210 -23.07 4.80 -7.77
CA PRO A 210 -23.67 5.27 -9.03
C PRO A 210 -24.22 4.17 -9.94
N ALA A 211 -23.76 2.92 -9.79
CA ALA A 211 -24.21 1.79 -10.57
C ALA A 211 -25.56 1.23 -10.07
N LEU A 212 -25.85 1.41 -8.78
CA LEU A 212 -27.08 0.96 -8.13
C LEU A 212 -28.13 2.08 -7.99
N GLY A 213 -27.74 3.34 -8.23
CA GLY A 213 -28.61 4.51 -8.11
C GLY A 213 -28.66 5.12 -6.71
N ASP A 214 -29.51 6.13 -6.53
CA ASP A 214 -29.55 6.96 -5.30
C ASP A 214 -30.21 6.26 -4.09
N ASN A 215 -30.90 5.12 -4.29
CA ASN A 215 -31.64 4.40 -3.26
C ASN A 215 -31.06 3.00 -3.00
N ALA A 216 -29.75 2.91 -2.93
CA ALA A 216 -29.05 1.65 -2.67
C ALA A 216 -28.78 1.46 -1.18
N PHE A 217 -28.96 0.23 -0.69
CA PHE A 217 -28.75 -0.16 0.69
C PHE A 217 -27.93 -1.44 0.79
N GLN A 218 -27.08 -1.50 1.80
CA GLN A 218 -26.44 -2.72 2.25
C GLN A 218 -27.06 -3.16 3.56
N ILE A 219 -27.50 -4.40 3.61
CA ILE A 219 -28.07 -5.05 4.79
C ILE A 219 -27.12 -6.17 5.20
N GLN A 220 -26.64 -6.13 6.42
CA GLN A 220 -25.76 -7.17 6.98
C GLN A 220 -26.43 -7.82 8.18
N SER A 221 -26.48 -9.14 8.17
CA SER A 221 -27.14 -9.94 9.21
C SER A 221 -26.41 -11.22 9.52
N SER A 222 -26.88 -12.02 10.47
CA SER A 222 -26.49 -13.41 10.64
C SER A 222 -26.69 -14.20 9.35
N THR A 223 -26.07 -15.38 9.25
CA THR A 223 -26.17 -16.23 8.06
C THR A 223 -27.62 -16.61 7.81
N LEU A 224 -28.14 -16.26 6.65
CA LEU A 224 -29.50 -16.57 6.20
C LEU A 224 -29.51 -17.80 5.29
N ASP A 225 -30.56 -18.62 5.45
CA ASP A 225 -30.86 -19.69 4.52
C ASP A 225 -31.49 -19.16 3.23
N PRO A 226 -31.43 -19.89 2.10
CA PRO A 226 -32.03 -19.43 0.83
C PRO A 226 -33.53 -19.09 0.89
N SER A 227 -34.29 -19.72 1.80
CA SER A 227 -35.71 -19.40 2.02
C SER A 227 -35.90 -18.09 2.77
N GLU A 228 -35.04 -17.80 3.76
CA GLU A 228 -35.06 -16.53 4.50
C GLU A 228 -34.67 -15.37 3.57
N LEU A 229 -33.66 -15.60 2.73
CA LEU A 229 -33.24 -14.62 1.73
C LEU A 229 -34.35 -14.29 0.73
N ALA A 230 -35.09 -15.29 0.28
CA ALA A 230 -36.21 -15.09 -0.61
C ALA A 230 -37.36 -14.27 0.05
N ASN A 231 -37.62 -14.51 1.35
CA ASN A 231 -38.60 -13.74 2.12
C ASN A 231 -38.19 -12.27 2.23
N VAL A 232 -36.91 -12.00 2.54
CA VAL A 232 -36.38 -10.64 2.61
C VAL A 232 -36.49 -9.92 1.26
N GLN A 233 -36.19 -10.61 0.16
CA GLN A 233 -36.34 -10.06 -1.17
C GLN A 233 -37.82 -9.74 -1.50
N GLU A 234 -38.76 -10.62 -1.11
CA GLU A 234 -40.21 -10.43 -1.31
C GLU A 234 -40.70 -9.23 -0.47
N SER A 235 -40.33 -9.13 0.80
CA SER A 235 -40.72 -8.03 1.68
C SER A 235 -40.23 -6.67 1.16
N LEU A 236 -38.96 -6.60 0.71
CA LEU A 236 -38.41 -5.37 0.13
C LEU A 236 -39.05 -5.01 -1.20
N ASN A 237 -39.37 -6.03 -2.04
CA ASN A 237 -40.03 -5.81 -3.32
C ASN A 237 -41.47 -5.32 -3.14
N ASP A 238 -42.22 -5.87 -2.18
CA ASP A 238 -43.62 -5.51 -1.93
C ASP A 238 -43.77 -4.07 -1.42
N GLU A 239 -42.82 -3.62 -0.60
CA GLU A 239 -42.87 -2.31 0.05
C GLU A 239 -42.26 -1.20 -0.82
N PHE A 240 -41.06 -1.47 -1.37
CA PHE A 240 -40.27 -0.45 -2.07
C PHE A 240 -40.10 -0.67 -3.57
N GLY A 241 -40.39 -1.87 -4.06
CA GLY A 241 -40.05 -2.30 -5.42
C GLY A 241 -38.55 -2.62 -5.54
N VAL A 242 -38.23 -3.80 -5.99
CA VAL A 242 -36.86 -4.26 -6.23
C VAL A 242 -36.82 -4.99 -7.56
N SER A 243 -36.01 -4.50 -8.50
CA SER A 243 -35.80 -5.24 -9.74
C SER A 243 -34.89 -6.47 -9.47
N ALA A 244 -35.13 -7.57 -10.23
CA ALA A 244 -34.37 -8.82 -10.02
C ALA A 244 -32.84 -8.64 -10.16
N ASP A 245 -32.43 -7.71 -11.01
CA ASP A 245 -31.00 -7.39 -11.26
C ASP A 245 -30.40 -6.41 -10.21
N ALA A 246 -31.23 -5.88 -9.31
CA ALA A 246 -30.85 -4.91 -8.28
C ALA A 246 -30.75 -5.53 -6.88
N PHE A 247 -30.75 -6.86 -6.78
CA PHE A 247 -30.60 -7.59 -5.52
C PHE A 247 -29.45 -8.57 -5.62
N ASP A 248 -28.38 -8.32 -4.90
CA ASP A 248 -27.24 -9.22 -4.78
C ASP A 248 -27.05 -9.68 -3.33
N SER A 249 -26.61 -10.90 -3.14
CA SER A 249 -26.43 -11.44 -1.81
C SER A 249 -25.19 -12.32 -1.73
N THR A 250 -24.45 -12.15 -0.63
CA THR A 250 -23.26 -12.96 -0.32
C THR A 250 -23.40 -13.49 1.10
N SER A 251 -23.29 -14.81 1.28
CA SER A 251 -23.33 -15.46 2.59
C SER A 251 -22.00 -16.15 2.93
N VAL A 252 -21.53 -15.97 4.14
CA VAL A 252 -20.30 -16.54 4.69
C VAL A 252 -20.61 -17.31 5.95
N GLY A 253 -20.41 -18.62 5.91
CA GLY A 253 -20.65 -19.48 7.08
C GLY A 253 -19.56 -19.32 8.18
N PRO A 254 -19.88 -19.65 9.44
CA PRO A 254 -19.00 -19.43 10.60
C PRO A 254 -17.63 -20.13 10.50
N THR A 255 -17.59 -21.33 9.96
CA THR A 255 -16.35 -22.09 9.78
C THR A 255 -15.41 -21.41 8.78
N PHE A 256 -15.97 -20.80 7.74
CA PHE A 256 -15.20 -20.09 6.73
C PHE A 256 -14.64 -18.78 7.30
N GLY A 257 -15.47 -17.95 7.98
CA GLY A 257 -15.02 -16.72 8.62
C GLY A 257 -13.88 -16.94 9.62
N ALA A 258 -14.00 -17.93 10.49
CA ALA A 258 -12.92 -18.31 11.41
C ALA A 258 -11.62 -18.72 10.67
N SER A 259 -11.75 -19.43 9.53
CA SER A 259 -10.60 -19.80 8.70
C SER A 259 -9.95 -18.57 8.06
N VAL A 260 -10.74 -17.59 7.59
CA VAL A 260 -10.25 -16.33 7.02
C VAL A 260 -9.50 -15.51 8.07
N ALA A 261 -10.09 -15.36 9.27
CA ALA A 261 -9.47 -14.61 10.37
C ALA A 261 -8.11 -15.23 10.78
N ARG A 262 -8.06 -16.58 10.91
CA ARG A 262 -6.81 -17.26 11.21
C ARG A 262 -5.77 -17.08 10.11
N SER A 263 -6.15 -17.22 8.86
CA SER A 263 -5.26 -17.04 7.72
C SER A 263 -4.72 -15.61 7.63
N ALA A 264 -5.55 -14.61 7.87
CA ALA A 264 -5.15 -13.21 7.92
C ALA A 264 -4.12 -12.95 9.02
N ALA A 265 -4.36 -13.44 10.25
CA ALA A 265 -3.43 -13.30 11.37
C ALA A 265 -2.07 -13.98 11.07
N LEU A 266 -2.10 -15.18 10.52
CA LEU A 266 -0.87 -15.89 10.11
C LEU A 266 -0.14 -15.15 8.98
N ALA A 267 -0.85 -14.61 8.00
CA ALA A 267 -0.26 -13.86 6.91
C ALA A 267 0.46 -12.60 7.41
N ILE A 268 -0.14 -11.85 8.33
CA ILE A 268 0.48 -10.68 8.97
C ILE A 268 1.74 -11.10 9.74
N LEU A 269 1.63 -12.13 10.59
CA LEU A 269 2.74 -12.61 11.39
C LEU A 269 3.92 -13.08 10.52
N PHE A 270 3.66 -13.94 9.53
CA PHE A 270 4.71 -14.46 8.65
C PHE A 270 5.31 -13.35 7.76
N SER A 271 4.51 -12.38 7.30
CA SER A 271 5.03 -11.23 6.58
C SER A 271 6.00 -10.42 7.43
N LEU A 272 5.63 -10.09 8.66
CA LEU A 272 6.51 -9.35 9.58
C LEU A 272 7.80 -10.13 9.89
N LEU A 273 7.71 -11.43 10.11
CA LEU A 273 8.89 -12.28 10.37
C LEU A 273 9.81 -12.36 9.15
N LEU A 274 9.27 -12.60 7.96
CA LEU A 274 10.07 -12.70 6.73
C LEU A 274 10.70 -11.36 6.36
N ILE A 275 9.95 -10.27 6.47
CA ILE A 275 10.46 -8.92 6.24
C ILE A 275 11.60 -8.61 7.22
N THR A 276 11.40 -8.87 8.51
CA THR A 276 12.41 -8.64 9.54
C THR A 276 13.66 -9.48 9.28
N GLY A 277 13.48 -10.77 8.96
CA GLY A 277 14.57 -11.68 8.61
C GLY A 277 15.34 -11.22 7.37
N TYR A 278 14.62 -10.84 6.31
CA TYR A 278 15.25 -10.31 5.09
C TYR A 278 16.09 -9.06 5.37
N VAL A 279 15.52 -8.10 6.10
CA VAL A 279 16.23 -6.86 6.45
C VAL A 279 17.45 -7.14 7.34
N ALA A 280 17.33 -8.02 8.33
CA ALA A 280 18.43 -8.38 9.22
C ALA A 280 19.60 -9.07 8.48
N ILE A 281 19.29 -9.85 7.44
CA ILE A 281 20.32 -10.52 6.61
C ILE A 281 20.92 -9.55 5.59
N ARG A 282 20.11 -8.72 4.96
CA ARG A 282 20.54 -7.82 3.88
C ARG A 282 21.22 -6.56 4.37
N PHE A 283 20.77 -6.05 5.52
CA PHE A 283 21.33 -4.92 6.24
C PHE A 283 21.91 -5.42 7.58
N GLU A 284 22.44 -4.54 8.39
CA GLU A 284 22.79 -4.89 9.77
C GLU A 284 21.49 -5.07 10.60
N PRO A 285 21.45 -5.98 11.60
CA PRO A 285 20.27 -6.17 12.45
C PRO A 285 19.74 -4.89 13.11
N LYS A 286 20.61 -3.90 13.30
CA LYS A 286 20.27 -2.59 13.87
C LYS A 286 19.34 -1.77 12.97
N TYR A 287 19.33 -2.02 11.68
CA TYR A 287 18.41 -1.37 10.74
C TYR A 287 16.98 -1.98 10.81
N ALA A 288 16.87 -3.23 11.24
CA ALA A 288 15.57 -3.90 11.32
C ALA A 288 14.63 -3.25 12.35
N VAL A 289 15.16 -2.78 13.49
CA VAL A 289 14.33 -2.19 14.55
C VAL A 289 13.65 -0.88 14.11
N PRO A 290 14.35 0.12 13.56
CA PRO A 290 13.69 1.32 13.02
C PRO A 290 12.65 1.02 11.94
N ILE A 291 12.92 0.03 11.10
CA ILE A 291 11.97 -0.43 10.08
C ILE A 291 10.71 -1.00 10.71
N LEU A 292 10.84 -1.90 11.70
CA LEU A 292 9.68 -2.45 12.41
C LEU A 292 8.85 -1.37 13.09
N ILE A 293 9.50 -0.38 13.71
CA ILE A 293 8.82 0.76 14.33
C ILE A 293 8.00 1.53 13.27
N ALA A 294 8.59 1.82 12.11
CA ALA A 294 7.91 2.52 11.03
C ALA A 294 6.73 1.71 10.47
N ILE A 295 6.92 0.41 10.24
CA ILE A 295 5.87 -0.49 9.76
C ILE A 295 4.70 -0.54 10.76
N MET A 296 4.99 -0.73 12.04
CA MET A 296 3.94 -0.75 13.08
C MET A 296 3.20 0.57 13.19
N HIS A 297 3.93 1.70 13.08
CA HIS A 297 3.35 3.03 13.00
C HIS A 297 2.35 3.14 11.84
N ASP A 298 2.71 2.68 10.64
CA ASP A 298 1.88 2.80 9.45
C ASP A 298 0.62 1.93 9.51
N ILE A 299 0.75 0.70 10.02
CA ILE A 299 -0.40 -0.18 10.24
C ILE A 299 -1.35 0.42 11.28
N LEU A 300 -0.81 0.94 12.39
CA LEU A 300 -1.64 1.53 13.45
C LEU A 300 -2.37 2.80 12.98
N ILE A 301 -1.73 3.62 12.13
CA ILE A 301 -2.40 4.77 11.52
C ILE A 301 -3.52 4.29 10.58
N ALA A 302 -3.25 3.32 9.71
CA ALA A 302 -4.25 2.80 8.79
C ALA A 302 -5.44 2.18 9.54
N ALA A 303 -5.20 1.36 10.57
CA ALA A 303 -6.24 0.80 11.43
C ALA A 303 -7.01 1.89 12.19
N GLY A 304 -6.31 2.90 12.70
CA GLY A 304 -6.92 4.05 13.38
C GLY A 304 -7.85 4.86 12.48
N VAL A 305 -7.45 5.08 11.22
CA VAL A 305 -8.32 5.75 10.22
C VAL A 305 -9.55 4.90 9.94
N TYR A 306 -9.40 3.58 9.78
CA TYR A 306 -10.55 2.67 9.59
C TYR A 306 -11.55 2.76 10.74
N ALA A 307 -11.07 2.72 11.99
CA ALA A 307 -11.91 2.87 13.15
C ALA A 307 -12.62 4.24 13.23
N LEU A 308 -11.92 5.33 12.79
CA LEU A 308 -12.49 6.68 12.79
C LEU A 308 -13.65 6.82 11.80
N ILE A 309 -13.47 6.34 10.56
CA ILE A 309 -14.46 6.46 9.50
C ILE A 309 -15.51 5.35 9.51
N GLY A 310 -15.33 4.32 10.36
CA GLY A 310 -16.23 3.16 10.42
C GLY A 310 -16.16 2.25 9.18
N ALA A 311 -15.08 2.32 8.40
CA ALA A 311 -14.94 1.51 7.20
C ALA A 311 -14.89 0.02 7.54
N GLU A 312 -15.53 -0.79 6.71
CA GLU A 312 -15.57 -2.24 6.89
C GLU A 312 -14.19 -2.88 6.62
N VAL A 313 -13.75 -3.70 7.56
CA VAL A 313 -12.54 -4.52 7.42
C VAL A 313 -12.93 -5.83 6.75
N SER A 314 -12.69 -5.93 5.46
CA SER A 314 -12.86 -7.14 4.66
C SER A 314 -11.55 -7.90 4.47
N SER A 315 -11.59 -9.06 3.87
CA SER A 315 -10.39 -9.77 3.45
C SER A 315 -9.54 -8.97 2.45
N ALA A 316 -10.15 -8.14 1.61
CA ALA A 316 -9.45 -7.20 0.74
C ALA A 316 -8.68 -6.13 1.53
N THR A 317 -9.24 -5.64 2.64
CA THR A 317 -8.58 -4.69 3.55
C THR A 317 -7.30 -5.29 4.16
N VAL A 318 -7.33 -6.57 4.55
CA VAL A 318 -6.12 -7.27 5.05
C VAL A 318 -5.06 -7.35 3.96
N ALA A 319 -5.44 -7.64 2.71
CA ALA A 319 -4.51 -7.62 1.59
C ALA A 319 -3.90 -6.22 1.38
N ALA A 320 -4.70 -5.17 1.55
CA ALA A 320 -4.20 -3.79 1.52
C ALA A 320 -3.18 -3.54 2.63
N PHE A 321 -3.46 -3.91 3.87
CA PHE A 321 -2.52 -3.75 4.99
C PHE A 321 -1.20 -4.50 4.75
N LEU A 322 -1.25 -5.72 4.26
CA LEU A 322 -0.05 -6.47 3.91
C LEU A 322 0.71 -5.83 2.74
N THR A 323 0.02 -5.21 1.81
CA THR A 323 0.63 -4.47 0.71
C THR A 323 1.33 -3.20 1.20
N ILE A 324 0.73 -2.50 2.15
CA ILE A 324 1.34 -1.33 2.82
C ILE A 324 2.70 -1.69 3.44
N LEU A 325 2.82 -2.89 4.04
CA LEU A 325 4.10 -3.37 4.58
C LEU A 325 5.20 -3.34 3.52
N GLY A 326 4.90 -3.85 2.32
CA GLY A 326 5.84 -3.86 1.20
C GLY A 326 6.21 -2.46 0.73
N TYR A 327 5.23 -1.57 0.55
CA TYR A 327 5.45 -0.20 0.08
C TYR A 327 6.20 0.67 1.08
N SER A 328 5.80 0.65 2.35
CA SER A 328 6.47 1.42 3.41
C SER A 328 7.93 0.99 3.57
N LEU A 329 8.16 -0.32 3.49
CA LEU A 329 9.51 -0.86 3.55
C LEU A 329 10.36 -0.45 2.35
N TYR A 330 9.77 -0.38 1.16
CA TYR A 330 10.48 0.01 -0.06
C TYR A 330 11.14 1.38 0.09
N ASP A 331 10.38 2.39 0.49
CA ASP A 331 10.89 3.75 0.72
C ASP A 331 11.97 3.77 1.81
N THR A 332 11.77 3.03 2.90
CA THR A 332 12.73 2.97 4.00
C THR A 332 14.05 2.31 3.57
N ILE A 333 14.01 1.23 2.78
CA ILE A 333 15.20 0.58 2.23
C ILE A 333 16.02 1.55 1.40
N ILE A 334 15.37 2.33 0.55
CA ILE A 334 16.04 3.31 -0.32
C ILE A 334 16.75 4.40 0.50
N VAL A 335 16.09 4.92 1.53
CA VAL A 335 16.69 5.92 2.42
C VAL A 335 17.88 5.30 3.17
N PHE A 336 17.75 4.08 3.68
CA PHE A 336 18.81 3.41 4.43
C PHE A 336 19.99 3.01 3.56
N ASP A 337 19.76 2.59 2.32
CA ASP A 337 20.81 2.33 1.34
C ASP A 337 21.62 3.62 1.08
N ARG A 338 20.95 4.76 0.95
CA ARG A 338 21.60 6.05 0.77
C ARG A 338 22.40 6.49 2.00
N ILE A 339 21.87 6.28 3.21
CA ILE A 339 22.60 6.56 4.46
C ILE A 339 23.89 5.72 4.52
N ARG A 340 23.79 4.43 4.20
CA ARG A 340 24.93 3.50 4.16
C ARG A 340 25.95 3.87 3.09
N GLU A 341 25.52 4.35 1.92
CA GLU A 341 26.38 4.84 0.85
C GLU A 341 27.13 6.13 1.25
N ASN A 342 26.48 7.02 1.99
CA ASN A 342 27.08 8.30 2.40
C ASN A 342 27.97 8.21 3.65
N GLN A 343 27.76 7.20 4.49
CA GLN A 343 28.55 7.01 5.73
C GLN A 343 30.07 6.98 5.47
N PRO A 344 30.63 6.17 4.54
CA PRO A 344 32.07 6.17 4.27
C PRO A 344 32.56 7.46 3.60
N LYS A 345 31.69 8.21 2.92
CA LYS A 345 32.03 9.47 2.25
C LYS A 345 32.14 10.66 3.22
N MET A 346 31.59 10.52 4.43
CA MET A 346 31.49 11.57 5.44
C MET A 346 32.11 11.14 6.80
N PRO A 347 33.40 10.76 6.85
CA PRO A 347 33.99 10.12 8.05
C PRO A 347 34.11 11.05 9.27
N ARG A 348 33.97 12.38 9.07
CA ARG A 348 34.04 13.39 10.14
C ARG A 348 32.68 13.92 10.56
N ALA A 349 31.61 13.55 9.88
CA ALA A 349 30.26 14.01 10.17
C ALA A 349 29.62 13.22 11.33
N THR A 350 28.70 13.85 12.04
CA THR A 350 27.81 13.14 12.97
C THR A 350 26.84 12.26 12.19
N TYR A 351 26.28 11.22 12.82
CA TYR A 351 25.33 10.36 12.12
C TYR A 351 24.07 11.13 11.67
N SER A 352 23.60 12.07 12.49
CA SER A 352 22.50 13.00 12.15
C SER A 352 22.80 13.83 10.90
N GLN A 353 24.03 14.28 10.70
CA GLN A 353 24.42 15.02 9.48
C GLN A 353 24.40 14.12 8.24
N ILE A 354 24.88 12.85 8.40
CA ILE A 354 24.83 11.86 7.31
C ILE A 354 23.38 11.58 6.93
N VAL A 355 22.48 11.39 7.91
CA VAL A 355 21.06 11.16 7.70
C VAL A 355 20.41 12.36 7.01
N ASN A 356 20.60 13.60 7.52
CA ASN A 356 20.05 14.80 6.91
C ASN A 356 20.44 14.95 5.43
N LYS A 357 21.74 14.72 5.12
CA LYS A 357 22.21 14.76 3.74
C LYS A 357 21.55 13.68 2.88
N SER A 358 21.54 12.44 3.37
CA SER A 358 20.96 11.31 2.63
C SER A 358 19.47 11.50 2.35
N MET A 359 18.71 12.00 3.32
CA MET A 359 17.30 12.31 3.15
C MET A 359 17.06 13.42 2.13
N SER A 360 17.87 14.50 2.16
CA SER A 360 17.79 15.57 1.17
C SER A 360 18.07 15.07 -0.26
N GLU A 361 18.94 14.09 -0.42
CA GLU A 361 19.28 13.50 -1.72
C GLU A 361 18.15 12.59 -2.26
N VAL A 362 17.43 11.85 -1.42
CA VAL A 362 16.39 10.90 -1.84
C VAL A 362 14.97 11.51 -1.85
N MET A 363 14.75 12.65 -1.19
CA MET A 363 13.43 13.25 -1.00
C MET A 363 12.65 13.42 -2.30
N THR A 364 13.27 13.97 -3.35
CA THR A 364 12.60 14.21 -4.64
C THR A 364 12.12 12.89 -5.24
N ARG A 365 12.90 11.82 -5.10
CA ARG A 365 12.56 10.49 -5.59
C ARG A 365 11.42 9.89 -4.79
N SER A 366 11.52 9.88 -3.45
CA SER A 366 10.48 9.32 -2.59
C SER A 366 9.13 10.01 -2.80
N LEU A 367 9.10 11.33 -2.94
CA LEU A 367 7.88 12.07 -3.27
C LEU A 367 7.35 11.74 -4.67
N ALA A 368 8.21 11.60 -5.67
CA ALA A 368 7.80 11.27 -7.04
C ALA A 368 7.21 9.86 -7.13
N THR A 369 7.84 8.87 -6.47
CA THR A 369 7.37 7.47 -6.46
C THR A 369 6.03 7.36 -5.75
N SER A 370 5.90 7.96 -4.56
CA SER A 370 4.63 7.98 -3.81
C SER A 370 3.53 8.67 -4.62
N PHE A 371 3.82 9.79 -5.27
CA PHE A 371 2.85 10.50 -6.10
C PHE A 371 2.39 9.65 -7.30
N CYS A 372 3.30 8.97 -8.00
CA CYS A 372 2.95 8.09 -9.11
C CYS A 372 2.03 6.93 -8.66
N THR A 373 2.33 6.32 -7.52
CA THR A 373 1.50 5.24 -6.98
C THR A 373 0.15 5.76 -6.50
N LEU A 374 0.12 6.93 -5.84
CA LEU A 374 -1.12 7.57 -5.39
C LEU A 374 -2.08 7.89 -6.54
N ILE A 375 -1.60 8.26 -7.73
CA ILE A 375 -2.47 8.46 -8.90
C ILE A 375 -3.26 7.19 -9.22
N GLY A 376 -2.59 6.02 -9.22
CA GLY A 376 -3.26 4.73 -9.43
C GLY A 376 -4.29 4.42 -8.35
N VAL A 377 -3.94 4.66 -7.09
CA VAL A 377 -4.83 4.42 -5.94
C VAL A 377 -6.04 5.37 -5.94
N VAL A 378 -5.82 6.65 -6.25
CA VAL A 378 -6.92 7.63 -6.39
C VAL A 378 -7.85 7.25 -7.55
N SER A 379 -7.32 6.70 -8.64
CA SER A 379 -8.16 6.16 -9.71
C SER A 379 -9.03 5.00 -9.23
N LEU A 380 -8.49 4.09 -8.40
CA LEU A 380 -9.29 3.03 -7.76
C LEU A 380 -10.34 3.60 -6.80
N LEU A 381 -10.01 4.66 -6.08
CA LEU A 381 -10.95 5.30 -5.15
C LEU A 381 -12.16 5.93 -5.89
N ILE A 382 -11.91 6.53 -7.08
CA ILE A 382 -12.95 7.22 -7.85
C ILE A 382 -13.78 6.25 -8.70
N PHE A 383 -13.13 5.25 -9.30
CA PHE A 383 -13.74 4.38 -10.32
C PHE A 383 -13.93 2.94 -9.87
N GLY A 384 -13.47 2.56 -8.68
CA GLY A 384 -13.38 1.17 -8.24
C GLY A 384 -14.66 0.57 -7.65
N GLY A 385 -15.70 1.39 -7.41
CA GLY A 385 -16.89 0.95 -6.68
C GLY A 385 -16.62 0.64 -5.20
N ASP A 386 -17.66 0.33 -4.44
CA ASP A 386 -17.59 0.26 -2.96
C ASP A 386 -16.56 -0.74 -2.42
N ILE A 387 -16.47 -1.92 -3.03
CA ILE A 387 -15.53 -2.98 -2.61
C ILE A 387 -14.07 -2.53 -2.76
N LEU A 388 -13.74 -1.84 -3.87
CA LEU A 388 -12.39 -1.34 -4.10
C LEU A 388 -12.12 -0.02 -3.40
N GLN A 389 -13.15 0.74 -3.04
CA GLN A 389 -13.04 2.01 -2.33
C GLN A 389 -12.42 1.79 -0.93
N ALA A 390 -12.96 0.86 -0.14
CA ALA A 390 -12.37 0.51 1.16
C ALA A 390 -10.91 0.09 1.02
N PHE A 391 -10.61 -0.81 0.08
CA PHE A 391 -9.24 -1.22 -0.25
C PHE A 391 -8.34 -0.03 -0.62
N ALA A 392 -8.85 0.87 -1.50
CA ALA A 392 -8.11 2.03 -1.96
C ALA A 392 -7.82 3.03 -0.83
N ILE A 393 -8.77 3.25 0.10
CA ILE A 393 -8.56 4.08 1.29
C ILE A 393 -7.41 3.52 2.14
N ALA A 394 -7.40 2.20 2.40
CA ALA A 394 -6.31 1.59 3.16
C ALA A 394 -4.95 1.86 2.51
N ILE A 395 -4.82 1.58 1.21
CA ILE A 395 -3.57 1.78 0.46
C ILE A 395 -3.18 3.26 0.43
N LEU A 396 -4.14 4.18 0.22
CA LEU A 396 -3.88 5.61 0.19
C LEU A 396 -3.29 6.10 1.52
N VAL A 397 -3.94 5.75 2.62
CA VAL A 397 -3.46 6.08 3.98
C VAL A 397 -2.10 5.44 4.23
N GLY A 398 -1.94 4.17 3.85
CA GLY A 398 -0.69 3.44 4.05
C GLY A 398 0.48 3.99 3.27
N ILE A 399 0.30 4.38 1.99
CA ILE A 399 1.36 5.00 1.18
C ILE A 399 1.71 6.39 1.75
N ALA A 400 0.72 7.21 2.10
CA ALA A 400 0.95 8.53 2.67
C ALA A 400 1.70 8.42 4.01
N SER A 401 1.26 7.51 4.90
CA SER A 401 1.91 7.22 6.17
C SER A 401 3.31 6.64 5.96
N GLY A 402 3.50 5.68 5.04
CA GLY A 402 4.78 5.04 4.75
C GLY A 402 5.84 5.99 4.21
N THR A 403 5.45 6.91 3.31
CA THR A 403 6.33 7.97 2.84
C THR A 403 6.76 8.89 3.97
N TYR A 404 5.82 9.27 4.84
CA TYR A 404 6.10 10.07 6.02
C TYR A 404 7.00 9.32 7.01
N SER A 405 6.67 8.08 7.36
CA SER A 405 7.36 7.30 8.40
C SER A 405 8.79 6.95 8.02
N SER A 406 9.07 6.65 6.75
CA SER A 406 10.42 6.38 6.25
C SER A 406 11.36 7.55 6.49
N ILE A 407 10.86 8.77 6.29
CA ILE A 407 11.63 10.01 6.41
C ILE A 407 11.67 10.50 7.86
N PHE A 408 10.53 10.56 8.53
CA PHE A 408 10.40 11.27 9.82
C PHE A 408 10.35 10.35 11.04
N ILE A 409 10.23 9.04 10.86
CA ILE A 409 10.25 8.06 11.96
C ILE A 409 11.45 7.13 11.85
N ALA A 410 11.56 6.33 10.78
CA ALA A 410 12.61 5.32 10.65
C ALA A 410 14.01 5.92 10.66
N SER A 411 14.24 6.96 9.87
CA SER A 411 15.56 7.57 9.72
C SER A 411 16.03 8.29 10.98
N PRO A 412 15.21 9.11 11.67
CA PRO A 412 15.60 9.68 12.94
C PRO A 412 15.80 8.65 14.06
N VAL A 413 14.98 7.59 14.13
CA VAL A 413 15.16 6.49 15.11
C VAL A 413 16.50 5.81 14.87
N LEU A 414 16.86 5.51 13.61
CA LEU A 414 18.16 4.96 13.27
C LEU A 414 19.31 5.89 13.71
N ALA A 415 19.19 7.20 13.44
CA ALA A 415 20.20 8.17 13.82
C ALA A 415 20.42 8.23 15.33
N LEU A 416 19.34 8.35 16.10
CA LEU A 416 19.38 8.37 17.56
C LEU A 416 19.98 7.10 18.16
N TRP A 417 19.76 5.96 17.50
CA TRP A 417 20.35 4.70 17.93
C TRP A 417 21.85 4.66 17.65
N LYS A 418 22.24 4.95 16.41
CA LYS A 418 23.65 4.91 15.96
C LYS A 418 24.54 5.93 16.69
N GLU A 419 24.02 7.11 17.06
CA GLU A 419 24.76 8.11 17.83
C GLU A 419 25.08 7.68 19.26
N ARG A 420 24.36 6.69 19.79
CA ARG A 420 24.69 6.09 21.09
C ARG A 420 25.87 5.11 21.04
N GLU A 421 26.30 4.72 19.84
CA GLU A 421 27.45 3.82 19.67
C GLU A 421 28.77 4.55 19.91
N PRO A 422 29.78 3.86 20.51
CA PRO A 422 31.06 4.51 20.85
C PRO A 422 31.78 5.15 19.65
N GLY A 423 31.62 4.59 18.44
CA GLY A 423 32.23 5.11 17.21
C GLY A 423 31.68 6.46 16.74
N PHE A 424 30.47 6.85 17.17
CA PHE A 424 29.79 8.10 16.81
C PHE A 424 29.59 9.05 18.00
N ARG A 425 29.92 8.63 19.23
CA ARG A 425 29.96 9.51 20.41
C ARG A 425 31.12 10.49 20.25
N ARG A 426 30.84 11.70 19.81
CA ARG A 426 31.79 12.82 19.79
C ARG A 426 31.23 13.99 20.56
#